data_64684e409964f757792db9c52a3a1563
#
_entry.id   64684e409964f757792db9c52a3a1563
#
_cell.length_a   1.000
_cell.length_b   1.000
_cell.length_c   1.000
_cell.angle_alpha   90.00
_cell.angle_beta   90.00
_cell.angle_gamma   90.00
#
_symmetry.space_group_name_H-M   'P 1'
#
loop_
_entity.id
_entity.type
_entity.pdbx_description
1 polymer ?
#
loop_
_entity_poly.entity_id
_entity_poly.type
_entity_poly.pdbx_seq_one_letter_code
_entity_poly.pdbx_strand_id
1 'polypeptide(L)'
;RVVLAPQSVIDGLPLMIANNTIRPFEAGTTQNVLGITFTAVPAYNIRPEAQRYHPRSRGDIGVVMDVDGTRVYFSGDSEGTPEMLALENIDTAVVAMNLPFTMGVEAAAEAVATFSPRVIIPYHYRSSDGFSDLNEFERILADLNPGVRVERKEWY
;
A
#
# COMPACT_ATOMS: atom_id res chain seq x y z
N ARG A 1 17.08 1.23 -17.61
CA ARG A 1 15.94 1.29 -16.68
C ARG A 1 16.30 0.52 -15.41
N VAL A 2 15.83 0.98 -14.26
CA VAL A 2 15.99 0.28 -12.96
C VAL A 2 14.64 -0.28 -12.58
N VAL A 3 14.61 -1.52 -12.11
CA VAL A 3 13.45 -2.19 -11.55
C VAL A 3 13.78 -2.54 -10.09
N LEU A 4 12.96 -2.11 -9.16
CA LEU A 4 13.02 -2.49 -7.76
C LEU A 4 11.92 -3.50 -7.50
N ALA A 5 12.24 -4.67 -6.97
CA ALA A 5 11.24 -5.70 -6.68
C ALA A 5 11.72 -6.63 -5.56
N PRO A 6 10.78 -7.21 -4.76
CA PRO A 6 11.12 -8.30 -3.84
C PRO A 6 11.75 -9.49 -4.58
N GLN A 7 12.60 -10.27 -3.91
CA GLN A 7 13.27 -11.43 -4.50
C GLN A 7 12.25 -12.44 -5.05
N SER A 8 11.14 -12.65 -4.35
CA SER A 8 10.04 -13.54 -4.79
C SER A 8 9.46 -13.16 -6.15
N VAL A 9 9.43 -11.87 -6.47
CA VAL A 9 9.00 -11.36 -7.78
C VAL A 9 10.13 -11.55 -8.82
N ILE A 10 11.38 -11.26 -8.43
CA ILE A 10 12.55 -11.39 -9.32
C ILE A 10 12.70 -12.83 -9.81
N ASP A 11 12.54 -13.79 -8.92
CA ASP A 11 12.66 -15.23 -9.23
C ASP A 11 11.59 -15.72 -10.23
N GLY A 12 10.45 -15.02 -10.29
CA GLY A 12 9.37 -15.32 -11.25
C GLY A 12 9.44 -14.54 -12.57
N LEU A 13 10.39 -13.60 -12.73
CA LEU A 13 10.47 -12.78 -13.94
C LEU A 13 11.00 -13.57 -15.15
N PRO A 14 10.39 -13.39 -16.33
CA PRO A 14 10.92 -13.98 -17.57
C PRO A 14 12.33 -13.47 -17.88
N LEU A 15 13.19 -14.34 -18.43
CA LEU A 15 14.56 -14.01 -18.84
C LEU A 15 14.66 -12.78 -19.78
N MET A 16 13.59 -12.43 -20.49
CA MET A 16 13.53 -11.24 -21.34
C MET A 16 13.64 -9.91 -20.58
N ILE A 17 13.41 -9.90 -19.27
CA ILE A 17 13.55 -8.70 -18.43
C ILE A 17 14.97 -8.56 -17.87
N ALA A 18 15.80 -9.59 -18.02
CA ALA A 18 17.19 -9.63 -17.55
C ALA A 18 18.10 -8.50 -18.10
N ASN A 19 17.70 -7.81 -19.17
CA ASN A 19 18.43 -6.66 -19.72
C ASN A 19 18.20 -5.33 -18.96
N ASN A 20 17.34 -5.33 -17.95
CA ASN A 20 17.16 -4.20 -17.05
C ASN A 20 18.07 -4.39 -15.83
N THR A 21 18.48 -3.28 -15.21
CA THR A 21 19.12 -3.34 -13.90
C THR A 21 18.03 -3.66 -12.86
N ILE A 22 17.91 -4.93 -12.49
CA ILE A 22 16.99 -5.38 -11.44
C ILE A 22 17.75 -5.33 -10.11
N ARG A 23 17.15 -4.72 -9.11
CA ARG A 23 17.70 -4.65 -7.76
C ARG A 23 16.70 -5.25 -6.78
N PRO A 24 17.13 -6.20 -5.93
CA PRO A 24 16.30 -6.66 -4.83
C PRO A 24 15.85 -5.48 -3.95
N PHE A 25 14.56 -5.47 -3.60
CA PHE A 25 13.97 -4.43 -2.78
C PHE A 25 13.08 -5.07 -1.73
N GLU A 26 13.70 -5.41 -0.60
CA GLU A 26 13.08 -6.17 0.46
C GLU A 26 12.40 -5.27 1.49
N ALA A 27 11.37 -5.81 2.13
CA ALA A 27 10.64 -5.14 3.20
C ALA A 27 11.58 -4.58 4.28
N GLY A 28 11.37 -3.34 4.67
CA GLY A 28 12.19 -2.62 5.66
C GLY A 28 13.48 -2.00 5.09
N THR A 29 13.74 -2.11 3.78
CA THR A 29 14.92 -1.50 3.15
C THR A 29 14.59 -0.17 2.46
N THR A 30 15.61 0.64 2.24
CA THR A 30 15.52 1.93 1.53
C THR A 30 16.55 1.97 0.41
N GLN A 31 16.15 2.47 -0.76
CA GLN A 31 17.03 2.67 -1.90
C GLN A 31 16.82 4.04 -2.53
N ASN A 32 17.89 4.65 -3.03
CA ASN A 32 17.80 5.86 -3.85
C ASN A 32 18.03 5.51 -5.33
N VAL A 33 17.11 5.95 -6.16
CA VAL A 33 17.19 5.77 -7.61
C VAL A 33 16.88 7.09 -8.28
N LEU A 34 17.85 7.65 -8.99
CA LEU A 34 17.73 8.91 -9.74
C LEU A 34 17.26 10.12 -8.88
N GLY A 35 17.72 10.18 -7.62
CA GLY A 35 17.36 11.25 -6.70
C GLY A 35 16.07 11.01 -5.92
N ILE A 36 15.30 9.97 -6.24
CA ILE A 36 14.08 9.58 -5.52
C ILE A 36 14.44 8.53 -4.49
N THR A 37 13.99 8.71 -3.25
CA THR A 37 14.15 7.72 -2.19
C THR A 37 12.92 6.82 -2.12
N PHE A 38 13.13 5.51 -2.17
CA PHE A 38 12.10 4.49 -2.03
C PHE A 38 12.34 3.71 -0.74
N THR A 39 11.29 3.59 0.09
CA THR A 39 11.32 2.75 1.30
C THR A 39 10.27 1.65 1.17
N ALA A 40 10.70 0.40 1.29
CA ALA A 40 9.82 -0.77 1.26
C ALA A 40 9.17 -0.98 2.63
N VAL A 41 7.86 -0.92 2.68
CA VAL A 41 7.04 -1.17 3.87
C VAL A 41 6.49 -2.59 3.79
N PRO A 42 6.63 -3.45 4.81
CA PRO A 42 6.02 -4.78 4.79
C PRO A 42 4.52 -4.71 4.49
N ALA A 43 4.05 -5.49 3.50
CA ALA A 43 2.65 -5.58 3.12
C ALA A 43 2.18 -7.03 3.29
N TYR A 44 1.19 -7.25 4.15
CA TYR A 44 0.66 -8.58 4.42
C TYR A 44 -0.70 -8.53 5.12
N ASN A 45 -1.40 -9.67 5.14
CA ASN A 45 -2.66 -9.80 5.84
C ASN A 45 -2.45 -10.35 7.26
N ILE A 46 -3.18 -9.75 8.21
CA ILE A 46 -3.13 -10.07 9.64
C ILE A 46 -4.23 -11.07 10.01
N ARG A 47 -5.45 -10.90 9.44
CA ARG A 47 -6.58 -11.80 9.72
C ARG A 47 -6.26 -13.23 9.28
N PRO A 48 -6.44 -14.25 10.14
CA PRO A 48 -6.06 -15.65 9.84
C PRO A 48 -6.62 -16.17 8.51
N GLU A 49 -7.88 -15.87 8.21
CA GLU A 49 -8.55 -16.30 6.99
C GLU A 49 -8.05 -15.59 5.72
N ALA A 50 -7.44 -14.43 5.88
CA ALA A 50 -6.92 -13.62 4.78
C ALA A 50 -5.42 -13.87 4.49
N GLN A 51 -4.68 -14.47 5.43
CA GLN A 51 -3.24 -14.73 5.28
C GLN A 51 -2.91 -15.62 4.07
N ARG A 52 -3.83 -16.47 3.63
CA ARG A 52 -3.65 -17.27 2.42
C ARG A 52 -3.45 -16.45 1.14
N TYR A 53 -3.92 -15.20 1.11
CA TYR A 53 -3.79 -14.30 -0.04
C TYR A 53 -2.45 -13.56 -0.02
N HIS A 54 -2.10 -12.96 1.12
CA HIS A 54 -0.90 -12.15 1.32
C HIS A 54 -0.22 -12.52 2.64
N PRO A 55 0.42 -13.72 2.71
CA PRO A 55 1.13 -14.13 3.93
C PRO A 55 2.39 -13.28 4.13
N ARG A 56 2.71 -12.94 5.37
CA ARG A 56 3.95 -12.19 5.69
C ARG A 56 5.21 -12.87 5.15
N SER A 57 5.22 -14.20 5.08
CA SER A 57 6.37 -14.99 4.58
C SER A 57 6.66 -14.80 3.09
N ARG A 58 5.72 -14.25 2.31
CA ARG A 58 5.92 -13.99 0.88
C ARG A 58 6.80 -12.76 0.62
N GLY A 59 6.91 -11.84 1.61
CA GLY A 59 7.74 -10.66 1.50
C GLY A 59 7.19 -9.58 0.57
N ASP A 60 5.87 -9.49 0.44
CA ASP A 60 5.23 -8.42 -0.32
C ASP A 60 5.50 -7.06 0.33
N ILE A 61 5.50 -6.01 -0.46
CA ILE A 61 5.81 -4.67 -0.01
C ILE A 61 4.78 -3.63 -0.49
N GLY A 62 4.48 -2.70 0.41
CA GLY A 62 4.08 -1.35 0.05
C GLY A 62 5.33 -0.49 -0.15
N VAL A 63 5.16 0.72 -0.67
CA VAL A 63 6.29 1.60 -0.99
C VAL A 63 5.99 3.03 -0.55
N VAL A 64 6.89 3.62 0.23
CA VAL A 64 6.95 5.08 0.39
C VAL A 64 7.95 5.61 -0.63
N MET A 65 7.50 6.52 -1.47
CA MET A 65 8.34 7.27 -2.40
C MET A 65 8.50 8.70 -1.87
N ASP A 66 9.74 9.15 -1.70
CA ASP A 66 10.09 10.50 -1.28
C ASP A 66 10.77 11.24 -2.44
N VAL A 67 10.14 12.29 -2.89
CA VAL A 67 10.63 13.18 -3.94
C VAL A 67 10.72 14.58 -3.37
N ASP A 68 11.93 15.06 -3.12
CA ASP A 68 12.18 16.40 -2.58
C ASP A 68 11.35 16.74 -1.33
N GLY A 69 11.18 15.75 -0.43
CA GLY A 69 10.43 15.88 0.81
C GLY A 69 8.91 15.66 0.67
N THR A 70 8.40 15.44 -0.54
CA THR A 70 7.00 15.02 -0.76
C THR A 70 6.92 13.50 -0.68
N ARG A 71 6.16 12.98 0.28
CA ARG A 71 6.10 11.55 0.57
C ARG A 71 4.77 10.95 0.13
N VAL A 72 4.86 9.98 -0.78
CA VAL A 72 3.70 9.24 -1.30
C VAL A 72 3.83 7.77 -0.91
N TYR A 73 2.81 7.25 -0.24
CA TYR A 73 2.73 5.84 0.17
C TYR A 73 1.76 5.07 -0.71
N PHE A 74 2.20 3.92 -1.20
CA PHE A 74 1.37 2.91 -1.86
C PHE A 74 1.33 1.67 -0.98
N SER A 75 0.15 1.25 -0.52
CA SER A 75 0.05 0.15 0.45
C SER A 75 0.46 -1.21 -0.13
N GLY A 76 0.33 -1.40 -1.45
CA GLY A 76 0.23 -2.75 -2.00
C GLY A 76 -1.02 -3.44 -1.47
N ASP A 77 -1.12 -4.75 -1.65
CA ASP A 77 -2.20 -5.57 -1.12
C ASP A 77 -1.87 -5.96 0.32
N SER A 78 -2.45 -5.25 1.28
CA SER A 78 -2.12 -5.37 2.70
C SER A 78 -3.33 -5.08 3.57
N GLU A 79 -3.32 -5.61 4.77
CA GLU A 79 -4.11 -5.10 5.89
C GLU A 79 -3.33 -4.01 6.65
N GLY A 80 -3.96 -3.41 7.68
CA GLY A 80 -3.35 -2.40 8.55
C GLY A 80 -2.23 -2.97 9.43
N THR A 81 -1.09 -3.28 8.82
CA THR A 81 0.07 -3.84 9.53
C THR A 81 0.64 -2.84 10.53
N PRO A 82 1.31 -3.30 11.61
CA PRO A 82 2.01 -2.40 12.53
C PRO A 82 2.96 -1.44 11.82
N GLU A 83 3.61 -1.90 10.74
CA GLU A 83 4.53 -1.11 9.94
C GLU A 83 3.80 -0.01 9.12
N MET A 84 2.60 -0.29 8.61
CA MET A 84 1.73 0.71 7.99
C MET A 84 1.27 1.74 9.01
N LEU A 85 0.79 1.29 10.17
CA LEU A 85 0.26 2.17 11.23
C LEU A 85 1.34 3.09 11.83
N ALA A 86 2.62 2.70 11.75
CA ALA A 86 3.76 3.48 12.23
C ALA A 86 4.30 4.50 11.20
N LEU A 87 3.66 4.64 10.04
CA LEU A 87 4.07 5.62 9.03
C LEU A 87 3.81 7.04 9.54
N GLU A 88 4.76 7.93 9.27
CA GLU A 88 4.67 9.35 9.65
C GLU A 88 4.94 10.26 8.46
N ASN A 89 4.39 11.48 8.49
CA ASN A 89 4.65 12.52 7.51
C ASN A 89 4.35 12.09 6.08
N ILE A 90 3.22 11.40 5.86
CA ILE A 90 2.76 11.00 4.52
C ILE A 90 1.87 12.11 3.94
N ASP A 91 2.28 12.67 2.80
CA ASP A 91 1.48 13.68 2.09
C ASP A 91 0.30 13.04 1.35
N THR A 92 0.54 11.93 0.67
CA THR A 92 -0.52 11.20 -0.03
C THR A 92 -0.36 9.70 0.21
N ALA A 93 -1.43 9.04 0.57
CA ALA A 93 -1.48 7.57 0.65
C ALA A 93 -2.44 7.02 -0.41
N VAL A 94 -2.05 5.93 -1.05
CA VAL A 94 -2.87 5.14 -1.97
C VAL A 94 -3.07 3.77 -1.32
N VAL A 95 -4.29 3.47 -0.83
CA VAL A 95 -4.55 2.32 0.05
C VAL A 95 -5.61 1.40 -0.53
N ALA A 96 -5.28 0.11 -0.58
CA ALA A 96 -6.18 -0.95 -1.04
C ALA A 96 -7.29 -1.25 -0.01
N MET A 97 -8.50 -1.52 -0.50
CA MET A 97 -9.63 -1.87 0.35
C MET A 97 -10.63 -2.78 -0.38
N ASN A 98 -10.33 -4.07 -0.45
CA ASN A 98 -11.21 -5.05 -1.09
C ASN A 98 -11.24 -6.38 -0.33
N LEU A 99 -12.33 -6.68 0.32
CA LEU A 99 -12.56 -8.01 0.90
C LEU A 99 -12.75 -9.06 -0.20
N PRO A 100 -12.31 -10.32 0.03
CA PRO A 100 -11.63 -10.82 1.22
C PRO A 100 -10.09 -10.67 1.17
N PHE A 101 -9.54 -10.00 0.16
CA PHE A 101 -8.12 -10.03 -0.20
C PHE A 101 -7.26 -9.10 0.65
N THR A 102 -7.82 -7.93 1.02
CA THR A 102 -7.18 -6.92 1.84
C THR A 102 -8.14 -6.45 2.94
N MET A 103 -8.17 -5.16 3.27
CA MET A 103 -9.06 -4.57 4.29
C MET A 103 -10.50 -4.38 3.77
N GLY A 104 -11.47 -4.47 4.67
CA GLY A 104 -12.77 -3.82 4.49
C GLY A 104 -12.69 -2.32 4.70
N VAL A 105 -13.76 -1.59 4.38
CA VAL A 105 -13.77 -0.12 4.47
C VAL A 105 -13.59 0.40 5.89
N GLU A 106 -14.12 -0.30 6.90
CA GLU A 106 -13.96 0.04 8.30
C GLU A 106 -12.49 -0.06 8.75
N ALA A 107 -11.86 -1.21 8.49
CA ALA A 107 -10.46 -1.44 8.85
C ALA A 107 -9.51 -0.49 8.08
N ALA A 108 -9.82 -0.18 6.82
CA ALA A 108 -9.08 0.78 6.03
C ALA A 108 -9.19 2.20 6.62
N ALA A 109 -10.39 2.62 7.03
CA ALA A 109 -10.60 3.92 7.66
C ALA A 109 -9.86 4.03 9.00
N GLU A 110 -9.89 3.00 9.84
CA GLU A 110 -9.13 2.94 11.10
C GLU A 110 -7.61 3.03 10.88
N ALA A 111 -7.09 2.27 9.90
CA ALA A 111 -5.68 2.30 9.57
C ALA A 111 -5.26 3.69 9.07
N VAL A 112 -6.01 4.27 8.13
CA VAL A 112 -5.75 5.61 7.57
C VAL A 112 -5.86 6.68 8.66
N ALA A 113 -6.86 6.61 9.55
CA ALA A 113 -6.98 7.53 10.67
C ALA A 113 -5.76 7.48 11.61
N THR A 114 -5.16 6.31 11.77
CA THR A 114 -4.00 6.07 12.66
C THR A 114 -2.72 6.69 12.11
N PHE A 115 -2.30 6.36 10.87
CA PHE A 115 -1.06 6.95 10.32
C PHE A 115 -1.27 8.33 9.68
N SER A 116 -2.53 8.78 9.59
CA SER A 116 -2.94 10.16 9.36
C SER A 116 -2.22 10.88 8.19
N PRO A 117 -2.35 10.40 6.93
CA PRO A 117 -1.81 11.09 5.78
C PRO A 117 -2.60 12.38 5.51
N ARG A 118 -2.02 13.36 4.82
CA ARG A 118 -2.76 14.58 4.44
C ARG A 118 -3.87 14.30 3.43
N VAL A 119 -3.61 13.36 2.49
CA VAL A 119 -4.55 12.93 1.46
C VAL A 119 -4.57 11.42 1.39
N ILE A 120 -5.76 10.83 1.29
CA ILE A 120 -5.97 9.42 0.99
C ILE A 120 -6.65 9.25 -0.36
N ILE A 121 -6.13 8.34 -1.19
CA ILE A 121 -6.70 7.91 -2.46
C ILE A 121 -7.06 6.43 -2.32
N PRO A 122 -8.35 6.08 -2.23
CA PRO A 122 -8.77 4.69 -2.29
C PRO A 122 -8.40 4.06 -3.64
N TYR A 123 -7.81 2.87 -3.61
CA TYR A 123 -7.60 2.09 -4.82
C TYR A 123 -7.87 0.61 -4.55
N HIS A 124 -7.84 -0.21 -5.58
CA HIS A 124 -8.09 -1.66 -5.49
C HIS A 124 -9.33 -1.98 -4.63
N TYR A 125 -10.41 -1.22 -4.86
CA TYR A 125 -11.68 -1.36 -4.15
C TYR A 125 -12.73 -2.16 -4.94
N ARG A 126 -12.32 -2.85 -6.02
CA ARG A 126 -13.16 -3.77 -6.77
C ARG A 126 -12.87 -5.21 -6.33
N SER A 127 -13.90 -5.93 -5.92
CA SER A 127 -13.86 -7.35 -5.57
C SER A 127 -14.67 -8.18 -6.59
N SER A 128 -14.77 -9.51 -6.35
CA SER A 128 -15.63 -10.39 -7.14
C SER A 128 -17.11 -10.03 -7.06
N ASP A 129 -17.55 -9.47 -5.95
CA ASP A 129 -18.96 -9.24 -5.61
C ASP A 129 -19.38 -7.78 -5.81
N GLY A 130 -18.50 -6.95 -6.37
CA GLY A 130 -18.77 -5.54 -6.64
C GLY A 130 -17.68 -4.60 -6.13
N PHE A 131 -18.07 -3.40 -5.75
CA PHE A 131 -17.16 -2.39 -5.22
C PHE A 131 -17.32 -2.23 -3.71
N SER A 132 -16.22 -1.96 -3.02
CA SER A 132 -16.27 -1.53 -1.62
C SER A 132 -17.01 -0.18 -1.50
N ASP A 133 -17.76 0.00 -0.41
CA ASP A 133 -18.54 1.23 -0.20
C ASP A 133 -17.64 2.40 0.20
N LEU A 134 -17.22 3.19 -0.79
CA LEU A 134 -16.40 4.36 -0.55
C LEU A 134 -17.13 5.49 0.19
N ASN A 135 -18.48 5.54 0.17
CA ASN A 135 -19.21 6.53 0.95
C ASN A 135 -19.13 6.18 2.44
N GLU A 136 -19.26 4.90 2.77
CA GLU A 136 -19.09 4.43 4.14
C GLU A 136 -17.67 4.61 4.63
N PHE A 137 -16.65 4.32 3.79
CA PHE A 137 -15.25 4.62 4.10
C PHE A 137 -15.04 6.09 4.48
N GLU A 138 -15.53 7.02 3.66
CA GLU A 138 -15.40 8.45 3.90
C GLU A 138 -16.12 8.90 5.16
N ARG A 139 -17.33 8.37 5.39
CA ARG A 139 -18.10 8.66 6.61
C ARG A 139 -17.35 8.26 7.86
N ILE A 140 -16.84 7.02 7.91
CA ILE A 140 -16.11 6.50 9.08
C ILE A 140 -14.81 7.29 9.27
N LEU A 141 -14.06 7.55 8.20
CA LEU A 141 -12.81 8.30 8.29
C LEU A 141 -13.03 9.74 8.77
N ALA A 142 -14.10 10.40 8.32
CA ALA A 142 -14.44 11.75 8.77
C ALA A 142 -14.78 11.79 10.27
N ASP A 143 -15.41 10.75 10.79
CA ASP A 143 -15.71 10.62 12.23
C ASP A 143 -14.43 10.36 13.05
N LEU A 144 -13.48 9.55 12.52
CA LEU A 144 -12.25 9.18 13.22
C LEU A 144 -11.15 10.25 13.11
N ASN A 145 -10.98 10.83 11.94
CA ASN A 145 -9.94 11.84 11.67
C ASN A 145 -10.36 12.80 10.53
N PRO A 146 -11.08 13.87 10.84
CA PRO A 146 -11.57 14.84 9.84
C PRO A 146 -10.45 15.65 9.17
N GLY A 147 -9.20 15.54 9.65
CA GLY A 147 -8.04 16.20 9.05
C GLY A 147 -7.53 15.53 7.77
N VAL A 148 -7.93 14.29 7.50
CA VAL A 148 -7.51 13.54 6.32
C VAL A 148 -8.47 13.83 5.16
N ARG A 149 -7.95 14.35 4.05
CA ARG A 149 -8.74 14.60 2.84
C ARG A 149 -8.85 13.35 1.98
N VAL A 150 -10.05 12.93 1.65
CA VAL A 150 -10.28 11.84 0.69
C VAL A 150 -10.31 12.39 -0.73
N GLU A 151 -9.60 11.75 -1.65
CA GLU A 151 -9.60 12.09 -3.06
C GLU A 151 -9.92 10.83 -3.88
N ARG A 152 -11.12 10.75 -4.46
CA ARG A 152 -11.52 9.63 -5.30
C ARG A 152 -10.94 9.77 -6.70
N LYS A 153 -10.49 8.66 -7.25
CA LYS A 153 -10.10 8.54 -8.66
C LYS A 153 -10.97 7.50 -9.35
N GLU A 154 -11.25 7.73 -10.61
CA GLU A 154 -11.94 6.75 -11.46
C GLU A 154 -10.92 5.73 -11.96
N TRP A 155 -10.74 4.65 -11.18
CA TRP A 155 -9.83 3.55 -11.54
C TRP A 155 -10.49 2.50 -12.45
N TYR A 156 -11.85 2.47 -12.49
CA TYR A 156 -12.64 1.44 -13.17
C TYR A 156 -13.81 2.06 -13.94
#